data_43f1c9e20faa31e80b5db4a5350fb812
#
_entry.id   43f1c9e20faa31e80b5db4a5350fb812
#
_cell.length_a   1.000
_cell.length_b   1.000
_cell.length_c   1.000
_cell.angle_alpha   90.00
_cell.angle_beta   90.00
_cell.angle_gamma   90.00
#
_symmetry.space_group_name_H-M   'P 1'
#
loop_
_entity.id
_entity.type
_entity.pdbx_description
1 polymer ?
#
loop_
_entity_poly.entity_id
_entity_poly.type
_entity_poly.pdbx_seq_one_letter_code
_entity_poly.pdbx_strand_id
1 'polypeptide(L)'
;MSDTILALLGFATVIAVIVLLLRNVTVPALAFVSVSTITAAILVATGAFTLDEMAGFIKEGVKGVHGTAILFIFSVLFFGVMTDAGMFDKIIGALMKKVGNNVIGVALMTCLIAVIGHLDGGGASTFLITIPAMLPVYKRLHMRRETLLLICVTSMGVMNLLPWGGPTMRAASVLGVEPNDLWSQIVPMQVVGLVLAVGTAIFWGFQEKKRIAKLGDAAVEDAGKYDDSESEEKNNELARPKNFLFNVILTLAVIIVLVMDIFPSYYVFMVGCALGILVNYRGKKLQNSIIKSHAASGLTMASTIMCAGVFLGVLSKSGIMEKMAIMMASVIPASMGKFLPVIIGVLSVPLALLFDTDSYFYGLLPVLISVGNQFGVNPAHIAIAMVVCRNCATFISPVAPATYLGIGLAGVEIKDHIKYCFGWQWGVSLICLVAGLILGVISF
;
A
#
# COMPACT_ATOMS: atom_id res chain seq x y z
N MET A 1 24.58 -28.42 10.40
CA MET A 1 24.94 -27.84 9.06
C MET A 1 25.98 -26.75 9.26
N SER A 2 26.86 -26.50 8.26
CA SER A 2 27.77 -25.34 8.34
C SER A 2 27.03 -24.04 8.12
N ASP A 3 27.57 -22.92 8.65
CA ASP A 3 26.97 -21.58 8.50
C ASP A 3 26.76 -21.18 7.03
N THR A 4 27.73 -21.56 6.17
CA THR A 4 27.65 -21.34 4.73
C THR A 4 26.48 -22.09 4.09
N ILE A 5 26.23 -23.34 4.46
CA ILE A 5 25.12 -24.14 3.94
C ILE A 5 23.77 -23.56 4.42
N LEU A 6 23.69 -23.12 5.69
CA LEU A 6 22.50 -22.46 6.24
C LEU A 6 22.20 -21.16 5.47
N ALA A 7 23.23 -20.33 5.22
CA ALA A 7 23.05 -19.11 4.43
C ALA A 7 22.57 -19.40 3.00
N LEU A 8 23.19 -20.38 2.32
CA LEU A 8 22.78 -20.77 0.97
C LEU A 8 21.34 -21.32 0.92
N LEU A 9 20.95 -22.12 1.93
CA LEU A 9 19.56 -22.59 2.06
C LEU A 9 18.59 -21.42 2.24
N GLY A 10 18.96 -20.41 3.05
CA GLY A 10 18.18 -19.18 3.21
C GLY A 10 18.02 -18.41 1.91
N PHE A 11 19.10 -18.17 1.17
CA PHE A 11 19.02 -17.54 -0.15
C PHE A 11 18.14 -18.34 -1.11
N ALA A 12 18.31 -19.65 -1.17
CA ALA A 12 17.47 -20.52 -2.00
C ALA A 12 15.98 -20.39 -1.64
N THR A 13 15.67 -20.35 -0.33
CA THR A 13 14.30 -20.16 0.19
C THR A 13 13.70 -18.82 -0.25
N VAL A 14 14.43 -17.71 -0.03
CA VAL A 14 13.97 -16.37 -0.41
C VAL A 14 13.80 -16.26 -1.93
N ILE A 15 14.80 -16.72 -2.70
CA ILE A 15 14.76 -16.70 -4.17
C ILE A 15 13.60 -17.55 -4.69
N ALA A 16 13.35 -18.74 -4.11
CA ALA A 16 12.24 -19.60 -4.51
C ALA A 16 10.89 -18.90 -4.33
N VAL A 17 10.65 -18.24 -3.19
CA VAL A 17 9.42 -17.44 -2.97
C VAL A 17 9.31 -16.35 -4.03
N ILE A 18 10.37 -15.54 -4.22
CA ILE A 18 10.37 -14.44 -5.18
C ILE A 18 10.08 -14.95 -6.60
N VAL A 19 10.74 -16.03 -7.03
CA VAL A 19 10.54 -16.60 -8.37
C VAL A 19 9.11 -17.11 -8.56
N LEU A 20 8.54 -17.81 -7.56
CA LEU A 20 7.15 -18.28 -7.64
C LEU A 20 6.16 -17.12 -7.80
N LEU A 21 6.38 -16.01 -7.08
CA LEU A 21 5.52 -14.83 -7.15
C LEU A 21 5.71 -14.05 -8.45
N LEU A 22 6.95 -13.78 -8.87
CA LEU A 22 7.24 -13.08 -10.13
C LEU A 22 6.72 -13.82 -11.37
N ARG A 23 6.75 -15.17 -11.33
CA ARG A 23 6.19 -15.99 -12.42
C ARG A 23 4.70 -16.24 -12.30
N ASN A 24 4.01 -15.67 -11.31
CA ASN A 24 2.60 -15.89 -11.03
C ASN A 24 2.22 -17.40 -10.95
N VAL A 25 3.11 -18.23 -10.41
CA VAL A 25 2.86 -19.67 -10.25
C VAL A 25 1.82 -19.93 -9.17
N THR A 26 1.82 -19.11 -8.12
CA THR A 26 0.91 -19.25 -6.98
C THR A 26 0.69 -17.90 -6.27
N VAL A 27 -0.30 -17.87 -5.38
CA VAL A 27 -0.59 -16.69 -4.55
C VAL A 27 0.39 -16.56 -3.39
N PRO A 28 0.64 -15.34 -2.87
CA PRO A 28 1.64 -15.09 -1.83
C PRO A 28 1.51 -16.00 -0.59
N ALA A 29 0.31 -16.17 -0.07
CA ALA A 29 0.07 -17.05 1.09
C ALA A 29 0.64 -18.45 0.88
N LEU A 30 0.36 -19.07 -0.27
CA LEU A 30 0.82 -20.43 -0.57
C LEU A 30 2.32 -20.48 -0.83
N ALA A 31 2.90 -19.47 -1.51
CA ALA A 31 4.35 -19.39 -1.71
C ALA A 31 5.09 -19.37 -0.37
N PHE A 32 4.69 -18.48 0.54
CA PHE A 32 5.34 -18.34 1.85
C PHE A 32 5.24 -19.64 2.67
N VAL A 33 4.06 -20.22 2.85
CA VAL A 33 3.92 -21.41 3.69
C VAL A 33 4.56 -22.64 3.07
N SER A 34 4.43 -22.85 1.75
CA SER A 34 4.97 -24.07 1.11
C SER A 34 6.49 -24.09 1.11
N VAL A 35 7.13 -22.99 0.68
CA VAL A 35 8.59 -22.93 0.60
C VAL A 35 9.23 -22.97 1.99
N SER A 36 8.67 -22.25 2.97
CA SER A 36 9.18 -22.31 4.35
C SER A 36 8.99 -23.68 4.99
N THR A 37 7.90 -24.39 4.68
CA THR A 37 7.68 -25.76 5.17
C THR A 37 8.71 -26.72 4.58
N ILE A 38 9.05 -26.60 3.29
CA ILE A 38 10.12 -27.40 2.68
C ILE A 38 11.47 -27.10 3.36
N THR A 39 11.78 -25.82 3.59
CA THR A 39 12.99 -25.41 4.30
C THR A 39 13.03 -25.98 5.72
N ALA A 40 11.93 -25.90 6.46
CA ALA A 40 11.81 -26.48 7.79
C ALA A 40 12.03 -28.01 7.78
N ALA A 41 11.44 -28.71 6.81
CA ALA A 41 11.62 -30.15 6.65
C ALA A 41 13.10 -30.53 6.37
N ILE A 42 13.80 -29.75 5.54
CA ILE A 42 15.23 -29.94 5.28
C ILE A 42 16.05 -29.75 6.57
N LEU A 43 15.76 -28.72 7.35
CA LEU A 43 16.45 -28.43 8.61
C LEU A 43 16.26 -29.54 9.64
N VAL A 44 15.08 -30.11 9.74
CA VAL A 44 14.78 -31.25 10.62
C VAL A 44 15.43 -32.51 10.09
N ALA A 45 15.30 -32.82 8.81
CA ALA A 45 15.87 -34.05 8.20
C ALA A 45 17.42 -34.09 8.27
N THR A 46 18.08 -32.93 8.25
CA THR A 46 19.54 -32.83 8.41
C THR A 46 20.01 -32.82 9.86
N GLY A 47 19.07 -32.89 10.82
CA GLY A 47 19.40 -32.84 12.25
C GLY A 47 19.89 -31.47 12.74
N ALA A 48 19.68 -30.41 11.96
CA ALA A 48 20.05 -29.05 12.36
C ALA A 48 19.16 -28.54 13.50
N PHE A 49 17.87 -28.93 13.47
CA PHE A 49 16.87 -28.63 14.51
C PHE A 49 15.96 -29.84 14.71
N THR A 50 15.36 -29.92 15.91
CA THR A 50 14.32 -30.89 16.22
C THR A 50 12.96 -30.42 15.66
N LEU A 51 12.01 -31.35 15.59
CA LEU A 51 10.64 -31.03 15.16
C LEU A 51 9.98 -30.04 16.14
N ASP A 52 10.22 -30.20 17.45
CA ASP A 52 9.65 -29.35 18.49
C ASP A 52 10.20 -27.90 18.42
N GLU A 53 11.51 -27.75 18.20
CA GLU A 53 12.10 -26.43 17.98
C GLU A 53 11.49 -25.75 16.76
N MET A 54 11.37 -26.50 15.65
CA MET A 54 10.80 -25.95 14.43
C MET A 54 9.31 -25.56 14.60
N ALA A 55 8.53 -26.36 15.32
CA ALA A 55 7.15 -26.03 15.67
C ALA A 55 7.10 -24.75 16.55
N GLY A 56 8.05 -24.60 17.47
CA GLY A 56 8.22 -23.39 18.28
C GLY A 56 8.50 -22.15 17.42
N PHE A 57 9.41 -22.22 16.46
CA PHE A 57 9.74 -21.13 15.54
C PHE A 57 8.54 -20.69 14.71
N ILE A 58 7.81 -21.65 14.16
CA ILE A 58 6.57 -21.37 13.41
C ILE A 58 5.53 -20.67 14.30
N LYS A 59 5.32 -21.18 15.50
CA LYS A 59 4.36 -20.61 16.47
C LYS A 59 4.72 -19.15 16.82
N GLU A 60 6.00 -18.89 17.07
CA GLU A 60 6.45 -17.51 17.38
C GLU A 60 6.33 -16.59 16.18
N GLY A 61 6.66 -17.05 14.97
CA GLY A 61 6.50 -16.26 13.75
C GLY A 61 5.06 -15.86 13.50
N VAL A 62 4.12 -16.80 13.61
CA VAL A 62 2.68 -16.52 13.48
C VAL A 62 2.19 -15.58 14.58
N LYS A 63 2.65 -15.78 15.84
CA LYS A 63 2.34 -14.90 16.96
C LYS A 63 2.82 -13.46 16.72
N GLY A 64 3.95 -13.27 16.03
CA GLY A 64 4.49 -11.94 15.72
C GLY A 64 3.62 -11.12 14.75
N VAL A 65 2.79 -11.77 13.94
CA VAL A 65 2.02 -11.10 12.88
C VAL A 65 0.49 -11.14 13.06
N HIS A 66 -0.02 -11.87 14.05
CA HIS A 66 -1.46 -12.09 14.20
C HIS A 66 -2.25 -10.80 14.41
N GLY A 67 -1.73 -9.84 15.19
CA GLY A 67 -2.37 -8.55 15.42
C GLY A 67 -2.58 -7.78 14.12
N THR A 68 -1.56 -7.75 13.26
CA THR A 68 -1.63 -7.12 11.93
C THR A 68 -2.62 -7.83 11.01
N ALA A 69 -2.68 -9.17 11.05
CA ALA A 69 -3.66 -9.93 10.27
C ALA A 69 -5.11 -9.61 10.68
N ILE A 70 -5.37 -9.51 11.98
CA ILE A 70 -6.68 -9.12 12.52
C ILE A 70 -7.01 -7.67 12.14
N LEU A 71 -6.04 -6.75 12.27
CA LEU A 71 -6.20 -5.36 11.86
C LEU A 71 -6.64 -5.26 10.40
N PHE A 72 -6.03 -6.04 9.51
CA PHE A 72 -6.38 -6.04 8.09
C PHE A 72 -7.83 -6.46 7.83
N ILE A 73 -8.29 -7.52 8.50
CA ILE A 73 -9.68 -7.98 8.37
C ILE A 73 -10.65 -6.85 8.72
N PHE A 74 -10.45 -6.23 9.89
CA PHE A 74 -11.42 -5.27 10.40
C PHE A 74 -11.29 -3.88 9.79
N SER A 75 -10.11 -3.45 9.34
CA SER A 75 -9.96 -2.20 8.61
C SER A 75 -10.63 -2.28 7.23
N VAL A 76 -10.42 -3.37 6.48
CA VAL A 76 -11.09 -3.60 5.20
C VAL A 76 -12.61 -3.66 5.37
N LEU A 77 -13.09 -4.37 6.40
CA LEU A 77 -14.51 -4.46 6.68
C LEU A 77 -15.10 -3.09 7.09
N PHE A 78 -14.43 -2.33 7.95
CA PHE A 78 -14.88 -1.02 8.40
C PHE A 78 -15.05 -0.05 7.23
N PHE A 79 -14.01 0.13 6.44
CA PHE A 79 -14.07 1.05 5.31
C PHE A 79 -15.01 0.55 4.21
N GLY A 80 -15.09 -0.77 4.02
CA GLY A 80 -16.08 -1.38 3.13
C GLY A 80 -17.52 -1.03 3.55
N VAL A 81 -17.84 -1.14 4.83
CA VAL A 81 -19.15 -0.74 5.40
C VAL A 81 -19.43 0.76 5.17
N MET A 82 -18.42 1.63 5.35
CA MET A 82 -18.57 3.07 5.08
C MET A 82 -18.80 3.38 3.61
N THR A 83 -18.14 2.64 2.72
CA THR A 83 -18.30 2.73 1.26
C THR A 83 -19.70 2.27 0.85
N ASP A 84 -20.13 1.07 1.30
CA ASP A 84 -21.46 0.53 1.02
C ASP A 84 -22.59 1.47 1.51
N ALA A 85 -22.38 2.10 2.67
CA ALA A 85 -23.31 3.09 3.23
C ALA A 85 -23.36 4.42 2.42
N GLY A 86 -22.50 4.59 1.41
CA GLY A 86 -22.46 5.77 0.53
C GLY A 86 -21.81 7.00 1.18
N MET A 87 -20.98 6.81 2.22
CA MET A 87 -20.32 7.92 2.89
C MET A 87 -19.36 8.66 1.94
N PHE A 88 -18.50 7.91 1.26
CA PHE A 88 -17.53 8.48 0.32
C PHE A 88 -18.21 9.08 -0.90
N ASP A 89 -19.23 8.43 -1.46
CA ASP A 89 -19.98 8.92 -2.62
C ASP A 89 -20.62 10.30 -2.32
N LYS A 90 -21.17 10.48 -1.12
CA LYS A 90 -21.77 11.75 -0.72
C LYS A 90 -20.73 12.86 -0.53
N ILE A 91 -19.55 12.55 0.04
CA ILE A 91 -18.45 13.50 0.17
C ILE A 91 -17.96 13.91 -1.21
N ILE A 92 -17.71 12.95 -2.10
CA ILE A 92 -17.22 13.17 -3.45
C ILE A 92 -18.23 13.91 -4.30
N GLY A 93 -19.51 13.54 -4.23
CA GLY A 93 -20.59 14.26 -4.89
C GLY A 93 -20.69 15.73 -4.47
N ALA A 94 -20.44 16.04 -3.18
CA ALA A 94 -20.39 17.43 -2.71
C ALA A 94 -19.15 18.19 -3.24
N LEU A 95 -18.02 17.51 -3.39
CA LEU A 95 -16.80 18.07 -3.98
C LEU A 95 -16.98 18.30 -5.48
N MET A 96 -17.59 17.34 -6.19
CA MET A 96 -17.85 17.43 -7.63
C MET A 96 -18.73 18.63 -8.00
N LYS A 97 -19.69 19.02 -7.16
CA LYS A 97 -20.50 20.23 -7.37
C LYS A 97 -19.67 21.53 -7.37
N LYS A 98 -18.46 21.50 -6.81
CA LYS A 98 -17.54 22.65 -6.77
C LYS A 98 -16.49 22.61 -7.88
N VAL A 99 -16.47 21.55 -8.70
CA VAL A 99 -15.55 21.41 -9.83
C VAL A 99 -15.98 22.39 -10.92
N GLY A 100 -15.14 23.39 -11.15
CA GLY A 100 -15.33 24.36 -12.24
C GLY A 100 -14.54 23.94 -13.49
N ASN A 101 -14.39 24.91 -14.41
CA ASN A 101 -13.61 24.72 -15.66
C ASN A 101 -12.14 25.14 -15.52
N ASN A 102 -11.67 25.42 -14.31
CA ASN A 102 -10.27 25.75 -14.07
C ASN A 102 -9.40 24.50 -14.05
N VAL A 103 -8.55 24.33 -15.05
CA VAL A 103 -7.66 23.18 -15.23
C VAL A 103 -6.84 22.87 -13.96
N ILE A 104 -6.30 23.91 -13.29
CA ILE A 104 -5.52 23.72 -12.06
C ILE A 104 -6.45 23.29 -10.91
N GLY A 105 -7.64 23.89 -10.81
CA GLY A 105 -8.65 23.51 -9.83
C GLY A 105 -9.12 22.06 -10.01
N VAL A 106 -9.28 21.61 -11.24
CA VAL A 106 -9.61 20.21 -11.57
C VAL A 106 -8.49 19.25 -11.16
N ALA A 107 -7.22 19.58 -11.41
CA ALA A 107 -6.08 18.80 -10.97
C ALA A 107 -6.00 18.70 -9.43
N LEU A 108 -6.23 19.81 -8.71
CA LEU A 108 -6.30 19.82 -7.25
C LEU A 108 -7.49 19.00 -6.72
N MET A 109 -8.63 19.09 -7.37
CA MET A 109 -9.79 18.28 -6.99
C MET A 109 -9.55 16.79 -7.20
N THR A 110 -8.83 16.41 -8.25
CA THR A 110 -8.39 15.02 -8.48
C THR A 110 -7.53 14.52 -7.31
N CYS A 111 -6.55 15.32 -6.89
CA CYS A 111 -5.72 15.01 -5.73
C CYS A 111 -6.57 14.82 -4.46
N LEU A 112 -7.47 15.76 -4.18
CA LEU A 112 -8.34 15.72 -2.98
C LEU A 112 -9.26 14.49 -2.98
N ILE A 113 -9.90 14.19 -4.12
CA ILE A 113 -10.78 13.02 -4.24
C ILE A 113 -9.97 11.73 -4.07
N ALA A 114 -8.78 11.63 -4.65
CA ALA A 114 -7.93 10.46 -4.51
C ALA A 114 -7.42 10.27 -3.06
N VAL A 115 -7.08 11.35 -2.36
CA VAL A 115 -6.70 11.32 -0.93
C VAL A 115 -7.86 10.80 -0.08
N ILE A 116 -9.06 11.35 -0.27
CA ILE A 116 -10.25 10.94 0.49
C ILE A 116 -10.66 9.51 0.12
N GLY A 117 -10.67 9.19 -1.17
CA GLY A 117 -11.03 7.85 -1.67
C GLY A 117 -10.05 6.76 -1.22
N HIS A 118 -8.79 7.11 -0.89
CA HIS A 118 -7.80 6.14 -0.44
C HIS A 118 -7.71 5.99 1.09
N LEU A 119 -8.61 6.62 1.83
CA LEU A 119 -8.70 6.41 3.30
C LEU A 119 -8.98 4.96 3.67
N ASP A 120 -9.59 4.19 2.78
CA ASP A 120 -9.82 2.74 2.97
C ASP A 120 -8.56 1.88 2.75
N GLY A 121 -7.45 2.48 2.27
CA GLY A 121 -6.21 1.76 1.92
C GLY A 121 -6.35 0.88 0.67
N GLY A 122 -7.49 0.94 -0.03
CA GLY A 122 -7.80 0.11 -1.20
C GLY A 122 -7.45 0.79 -2.52
N GLY A 123 -6.47 0.25 -3.26
CA GLY A 123 -6.12 0.80 -4.57
C GLY A 123 -7.26 0.70 -5.60
N ALA A 124 -7.99 -0.41 -5.58
CA ALA A 124 -9.11 -0.64 -6.50
C ALA A 124 -10.28 0.31 -6.23
N SER A 125 -10.69 0.47 -4.98
CA SER A 125 -11.77 1.37 -4.57
C SER A 125 -11.48 2.82 -4.95
N THR A 126 -10.25 3.28 -4.68
CA THR A 126 -9.83 4.64 -5.04
C THR A 126 -9.93 4.90 -6.54
N PHE A 127 -9.47 3.97 -7.37
CA PHE A 127 -9.59 4.12 -8.83
C PHE A 127 -11.03 4.09 -9.31
N LEU A 128 -11.87 3.20 -8.77
CA LEU A 128 -13.31 3.11 -9.09
C LEU A 128 -14.09 4.38 -8.71
N ILE A 129 -13.61 5.12 -7.74
CA ILE A 129 -14.22 6.38 -7.29
C ILE A 129 -13.66 7.56 -8.09
N THR A 130 -12.33 7.69 -8.15
CA THR A 130 -11.68 8.90 -8.65
C THR A 130 -11.75 9.01 -10.18
N ILE A 131 -11.49 7.90 -10.89
CA ILE A 131 -11.38 7.95 -12.35
C ILE A 131 -12.74 8.22 -13.00
N PRO A 132 -13.83 7.48 -12.71
CA PRO A 132 -15.13 7.78 -13.30
C PRO A 132 -15.65 9.18 -12.97
N ALA A 133 -15.36 9.71 -11.76
CA ALA A 133 -15.77 11.05 -11.37
C ALA A 133 -15.02 12.14 -12.15
N MET A 134 -13.72 11.96 -12.40
CA MET A 134 -12.87 13.02 -12.96
C MET A 134 -12.65 12.90 -14.47
N LEU A 135 -12.70 11.70 -15.03
CA LEU A 135 -12.42 11.45 -16.45
C LEU A 135 -13.31 12.25 -17.40
N PRO A 136 -14.65 12.38 -17.18
CA PRO A 136 -15.48 13.24 -18.03
C PRO A 136 -15.03 14.70 -18.01
N VAL A 137 -14.62 15.21 -16.83
CA VAL A 137 -14.13 16.59 -16.69
C VAL A 137 -12.80 16.78 -17.42
N TYR A 138 -11.89 15.79 -17.33
CA TYR A 138 -10.62 15.81 -18.06
C TYR A 138 -10.84 15.80 -19.57
N LYS A 139 -11.76 14.96 -20.07
CA LYS A 139 -12.13 14.93 -21.49
C LYS A 139 -12.70 16.28 -21.95
N ARG A 140 -13.67 16.83 -21.21
CA ARG A 140 -14.29 18.13 -21.50
C ARG A 140 -13.29 19.28 -21.58
N LEU A 141 -12.26 19.25 -20.71
CA LEU A 141 -11.23 20.28 -20.64
C LEU A 141 -9.97 19.93 -21.48
N HIS A 142 -10.01 18.87 -22.30
CA HIS A 142 -8.89 18.38 -23.10
C HIS A 142 -7.61 18.11 -22.29
N MET A 143 -7.75 17.76 -21.01
CA MET A 143 -6.64 17.31 -20.16
C MET A 143 -6.26 15.86 -20.47
N ARG A 144 -4.99 15.53 -20.35
CA ARG A 144 -4.50 14.16 -20.57
C ARG A 144 -4.96 13.21 -19.48
N ARG A 145 -5.35 12.01 -19.89
CA ARG A 145 -5.75 10.91 -18.99
C ARG A 145 -4.58 10.40 -18.15
N GLU A 146 -3.37 10.46 -18.71
CA GLU A 146 -2.13 10.13 -18.00
C GLU A 146 -1.86 11.11 -16.85
N THR A 147 -2.23 12.39 -17.00
CA THR A 147 -2.15 13.39 -15.91
C THR A 147 -3.15 13.07 -14.81
N LEU A 148 -4.37 12.63 -15.15
CA LEU A 148 -5.34 12.15 -14.17
C LEU A 148 -4.75 10.99 -13.34
N LEU A 149 -4.22 9.97 -14.03
CA LEU A 149 -3.59 8.82 -13.38
C LEU A 149 -2.40 9.23 -12.51
N LEU A 150 -1.50 10.08 -13.02
CA LEU A 150 -0.32 10.54 -12.28
C LEU A 150 -0.69 11.20 -10.95
N ILE A 151 -1.64 12.14 -10.97
CA ILE A 151 -2.09 12.82 -9.75
C ILE A 151 -2.76 11.83 -8.79
N CYS A 152 -3.59 10.94 -9.33
CA CYS A 152 -4.28 9.92 -8.56
C CYS A 152 -3.26 8.99 -7.85
N VAL A 153 -2.31 8.40 -8.59
CA VAL A 153 -1.35 7.44 -8.02
C VAL A 153 -0.37 8.10 -7.03
N THR A 154 -0.02 9.38 -7.24
CA THR A 154 0.79 10.13 -6.28
C THR A 154 0.05 10.29 -4.95
N SER A 155 -1.22 10.67 -5.01
CA SER A 155 -2.08 10.84 -3.83
C SER A 155 -2.29 9.51 -3.09
N MET A 156 -2.57 8.44 -3.83
CA MET A 156 -2.73 7.09 -3.29
C MET A 156 -1.46 6.59 -2.61
N GLY A 157 -0.29 6.84 -3.21
CA GLY A 157 1.00 6.45 -2.64
C GLY A 157 1.23 7.07 -1.27
N VAL A 158 0.87 8.33 -1.08
CA VAL A 158 0.97 9.02 0.22
C VAL A 158 -0.01 8.42 1.24
N MET A 159 -1.23 8.13 0.83
CA MET A 159 -2.24 7.58 1.73
C MET A 159 -1.98 6.11 2.11
N ASN A 160 -1.20 5.37 1.33
CA ASN A 160 -0.71 4.04 1.70
C ASN A 160 0.23 4.03 2.91
N LEU A 161 0.72 5.20 3.35
CA LEU A 161 1.54 5.33 4.56
C LEU A 161 0.74 5.20 5.86
N LEU A 162 -0.61 5.24 5.80
CA LEU A 162 -1.49 5.08 6.97
C LEU A 162 -1.23 3.73 7.68
N PRO A 163 -1.52 3.64 8.99
CA PRO A 163 -1.22 2.42 9.77
C PRO A 163 -1.99 1.18 9.30
N TRP A 164 -3.12 1.36 8.64
CA TRP A 164 -3.86 0.30 7.95
C TRP A 164 -3.54 0.20 6.44
N GLY A 165 -2.61 0.99 5.95
CA GLY A 165 -2.08 0.88 4.60
C GLY A 165 -1.27 -0.40 4.41
N GLY A 166 -1.49 -1.09 3.28
CA GLY A 166 -0.89 -2.39 3.02
C GLY A 166 0.63 -2.46 3.21
N PRO A 167 1.42 -1.53 2.68
CA PRO A 167 2.87 -1.49 2.87
C PRO A 167 3.30 -1.27 4.32
N THR A 168 2.66 -0.33 5.03
CA THR A 168 2.98 -0.02 6.43
C THR A 168 2.74 -1.23 7.34
N MET A 169 1.59 -1.91 7.17
CA MET A 169 1.28 -3.12 7.93
C MET A 169 2.26 -4.26 7.69
N ARG A 170 2.73 -4.45 6.45
CA ARG A 170 3.72 -5.49 6.12
C ARG A 170 5.07 -5.19 6.76
N ALA A 171 5.53 -3.95 6.66
CA ALA A 171 6.78 -3.53 7.27
C ALA A 171 6.73 -3.66 8.80
N ALA A 172 5.64 -3.26 9.43
CA ALA A 172 5.42 -3.44 10.86
C ALA A 172 5.44 -4.91 11.28
N SER A 173 4.77 -5.79 10.51
CA SER A 173 4.81 -7.25 10.74
C SER A 173 6.22 -7.82 10.69
N VAL A 174 7.06 -7.37 9.75
CA VAL A 174 8.46 -7.81 9.62
C VAL A 174 9.31 -7.31 10.79
N LEU A 175 9.07 -6.08 11.23
CA LEU A 175 9.74 -5.51 12.41
C LEU A 175 9.26 -6.12 13.73
N GLY A 176 8.09 -6.77 13.75
CA GLY A 176 7.47 -7.29 14.97
C GLY A 176 6.92 -6.19 15.88
N VAL A 177 6.48 -5.06 15.31
CA VAL A 177 5.89 -3.92 16.01
C VAL A 177 4.43 -3.72 15.59
N GLU A 178 3.66 -2.97 16.38
CA GLU A 178 2.31 -2.57 15.98
C GLU A 178 2.38 -1.58 14.79
N PRO A 179 1.46 -1.68 13.82
CA PRO A 179 1.45 -0.77 12.67
C PRO A 179 1.36 0.71 13.04
N ASN A 180 0.71 1.03 14.15
CA ASN A 180 0.58 2.39 14.65
C ASN A 180 1.91 2.95 15.18
N ASP A 181 2.72 2.11 15.84
CA ASP A 181 4.06 2.49 16.32
C ASP A 181 4.99 2.84 15.14
N LEU A 182 4.94 2.05 14.06
CA LEU A 182 5.71 2.36 12.87
C LEU A 182 5.18 3.63 12.19
N TRP A 183 3.85 3.77 12.09
CA TRP A 183 3.22 4.93 11.46
C TRP A 183 3.54 6.23 12.19
N SER A 184 3.58 6.24 13.53
CA SER A 184 3.92 7.43 14.31
C SER A 184 5.28 8.02 13.90
N GLN A 185 6.24 7.18 13.52
CA GLN A 185 7.54 7.59 13.00
C GLN A 185 7.46 8.07 11.54
N ILE A 186 6.48 7.58 10.76
CA ILE A 186 6.27 7.93 9.34
C ILE A 186 5.45 9.22 9.18
N VAL A 187 4.68 9.66 10.19
CA VAL A 187 3.79 10.85 10.11
C VAL A 187 4.47 12.07 9.47
N PRO A 188 5.70 12.48 9.84
CA PRO A 188 6.36 13.60 9.19
C PRO A 188 6.51 13.41 7.68
N MET A 189 6.77 12.18 7.24
CA MET A 189 6.90 11.82 5.83
C MET A 189 5.55 11.79 5.11
N GLN A 190 4.48 11.44 5.80
CA GLN A 190 3.12 11.53 5.25
C GLN A 190 2.72 12.98 4.98
N VAL A 191 3.07 13.91 5.89
CA VAL A 191 2.86 15.36 5.68
C VAL A 191 3.66 15.85 4.48
N VAL A 192 4.95 15.51 4.38
CA VAL A 192 5.79 15.82 3.21
C VAL A 192 5.17 15.27 1.94
N GLY A 193 4.72 14.02 1.96
CA GLY A 193 4.05 13.37 0.83
C GLY A 193 2.78 14.09 0.39
N LEU A 194 1.92 14.52 1.34
CA LEU A 194 0.71 15.31 1.03
C LEU A 194 1.06 16.64 0.36
N VAL A 195 2.07 17.34 0.85
CA VAL A 195 2.57 18.59 0.23
C VAL A 195 3.05 18.32 -1.21
N LEU A 196 3.77 17.21 -1.41
CA LEU A 196 4.25 16.81 -2.75
C LEU A 196 3.10 16.37 -3.66
N ALA A 197 2.06 15.72 -3.15
CA ALA A 197 0.88 15.36 -3.92
C ALA A 197 0.10 16.60 -4.41
N VAL A 198 -0.10 17.57 -3.51
CA VAL A 198 -0.68 18.88 -3.88
C VAL A 198 0.22 19.63 -4.86
N GLY A 199 1.52 19.66 -4.61
CA GLY A 199 2.52 20.26 -5.52
C GLY A 199 2.50 19.59 -6.91
N THR A 200 2.37 18.27 -6.97
CA THR A 200 2.21 17.51 -8.21
C THR A 200 0.95 17.93 -8.97
N ALA A 201 -0.18 18.05 -8.27
CA ALA A 201 -1.44 18.47 -8.88
C ALA A 201 -1.35 19.90 -9.43
N ILE A 202 -0.75 20.83 -8.68
CA ILE A 202 -0.53 22.21 -9.11
C ILE A 202 0.38 22.25 -10.33
N PHE A 203 1.55 21.61 -10.26
CA PHE A 203 2.55 21.62 -11.35
C PHE A 203 1.97 21.06 -12.64
N TRP A 204 1.37 19.88 -12.59
CA TRP A 204 0.78 19.26 -13.77
C TRP A 204 -0.49 19.96 -14.24
N GLY A 205 -1.26 20.56 -13.34
CA GLY A 205 -2.36 21.46 -13.71
C GLY A 205 -1.88 22.67 -14.52
N PHE A 206 -0.74 23.28 -14.15
CA PHE A 206 -0.12 24.36 -14.93
C PHE A 206 0.41 23.86 -16.29
N GLN A 207 1.01 22.66 -16.33
CA GLN A 207 1.49 22.07 -17.58
C GLN A 207 0.34 21.77 -18.54
N GLU A 208 -0.77 21.22 -18.04
CA GLU A 208 -1.96 21.00 -18.84
C GLU A 208 -2.56 22.31 -19.34
N LYS A 209 -2.67 23.34 -18.48
CA LYS A 209 -3.15 24.65 -18.89
C LYS A 209 -2.29 25.26 -20.01
N LYS A 210 -0.96 25.18 -19.91
CA LYS A 210 -0.05 25.66 -20.97
C LYS A 210 -0.19 24.85 -22.27
N ARG A 211 -0.39 23.52 -22.15
CA ARG A 211 -0.55 22.64 -23.31
C ARG A 211 -1.87 22.95 -24.02
N ILE A 212 -2.96 23.06 -23.29
CA ILE A 212 -4.30 23.38 -23.84
C ILE A 212 -4.29 24.74 -24.53
N ALA A 213 -3.66 25.75 -23.94
CA ALA A 213 -3.53 27.08 -24.54
C ALA A 213 -2.77 27.07 -25.89
N LYS A 214 -1.87 26.10 -26.11
CA LYS A 214 -1.14 25.93 -27.38
C LYS A 214 -1.94 25.16 -28.44
N LEU A 215 -2.98 24.41 -28.08
CA LEU A 215 -3.82 23.67 -29.00
C LEU A 215 -4.73 24.56 -29.86
N GLY A 216 -4.97 25.83 -29.43
CA GLY A 216 -5.77 26.81 -30.15
C GLY A 216 -7.22 26.37 -30.35
N ASP A 217 -7.94 27.01 -31.30
CA ASP A 217 -9.35 26.76 -31.58
C ASP A 217 -9.68 25.35 -32.12
N ALA A 218 -8.68 24.58 -32.56
CA ALA A 218 -8.85 23.18 -32.97
C ALA A 218 -9.35 22.28 -31.81
N ALA A 219 -9.16 22.68 -30.55
CA ALA A 219 -9.66 21.96 -29.39
C ALA A 219 -11.16 22.22 -29.11
N VAL A 220 -11.74 23.27 -29.66
CA VAL A 220 -13.12 23.69 -29.39
C VAL A 220 -14.13 22.88 -30.21
N GLU A 221 -13.76 22.42 -31.40
CA GLU A 221 -14.67 21.66 -32.30
C GLU A 221 -14.96 20.23 -31.82
N ASP A 222 -14.06 19.62 -31.05
CA ASP A 222 -14.22 18.24 -30.58
C ASP A 222 -14.98 18.16 -29.23
N ALA A 223 -15.10 19.27 -28.50
CA ALA A 223 -15.79 19.36 -27.22
C ALA A 223 -17.33 19.16 -27.34
N GLY A 224 -17.89 19.38 -28.52
CA GLY A 224 -19.34 19.29 -28.77
C GLY A 224 -19.89 17.87 -28.97
N LYS A 225 -19.05 16.85 -28.96
CA LYS A 225 -19.45 15.46 -29.27
C LYS A 225 -19.53 14.50 -28.07
N TYR A 226 -19.26 14.97 -26.88
CA TYR A 226 -19.35 14.11 -25.71
C TYR A 226 -20.67 14.35 -24.99
N ASP A 227 -21.57 13.38 -25.16
CA ASP A 227 -22.87 13.30 -24.52
C ASP A 227 -22.69 13.13 -22.99
N ASP A 228 -23.29 14.01 -22.20
CA ASP A 228 -23.26 14.00 -20.72
C ASP A 228 -24.09 12.84 -20.10
N SER A 229 -24.49 11.85 -20.89
CA SER A 229 -25.54 10.87 -20.56
C SER A 229 -25.08 9.59 -19.87
N GLU A 230 -23.81 9.42 -19.44
CA GLU A 230 -23.38 8.21 -18.74
C GLU A 230 -22.79 8.47 -17.33
N SER A 231 -23.40 9.33 -16.56
CA SER A 231 -23.35 9.16 -15.09
C SER A 231 -24.53 8.29 -14.67
N GLU A 232 -24.46 6.98 -14.89
CA GLU A 232 -25.35 6.06 -14.21
C GLU A 232 -25.21 6.30 -12.71
N GLU A 233 -26.23 6.91 -12.09
CA GLU A 233 -26.44 6.81 -10.64
C GLU A 233 -26.51 5.31 -10.34
N LYS A 234 -25.39 4.74 -9.87
CA LYS A 234 -25.38 3.39 -9.31
C LYS A 234 -26.39 3.40 -8.18
N ASN A 235 -27.55 2.79 -8.45
CA ASN A 235 -28.60 2.58 -7.47
C ASN A 235 -28.04 1.68 -6.37
N ASN A 236 -27.35 2.28 -5.39
CA ASN A 236 -26.71 1.54 -4.30
C ASN A 236 -27.79 1.26 -3.24
N GLU A 237 -28.42 0.09 -3.34
CA GLU A 237 -29.45 -0.37 -2.38
C GLU A 237 -28.93 -0.41 -0.94
N LEU A 238 -27.63 -0.49 -0.75
CA LEU A 238 -26.95 -0.49 0.55
C LEU A 238 -26.71 0.92 1.09
N ALA A 239 -26.86 1.97 0.29
CA ALA A 239 -26.64 3.34 0.72
C ALA A 239 -27.59 3.77 1.86
N ARG A 240 -27.03 4.49 2.82
CA ARG A 240 -27.72 4.99 4.02
C ARG A 240 -27.53 6.50 4.18
N PRO A 241 -28.10 7.30 3.28
CA PRO A 241 -27.88 8.75 3.25
C PRO A 241 -28.31 9.45 4.55
N LYS A 242 -29.29 8.88 5.28
CA LYS A 242 -29.73 9.39 6.59
C LYS A 242 -28.66 9.24 7.67
N ASN A 243 -27.82 8.24 7.57
CA ASN A 243 -26.77 7.94 8.55
C ASN A 243 -25.41 8.59 8.19
N PHE A 244 -25.37 9.43 7.16
CA PHE A 244 -24.14 10.05 6.68
C PHE A 244 -23.34 10.74 7.79
N LEU A 245 -24.00 11.61 8.57
CA LEU A 245 -23.33 12.32 9.66
C LEU A 245 -22.76 11.37 10.73
N PHE A 246 -23.53 10.32 11.09
CA PHE A 246 -23.07 9.29 12.01
C PHE A 246 -21.83 8.58 11.43
N ASN A 247 -21.84 8.18 10.16
CA ASN A 247 -20.72 7.48 9.52
C ASN A 247 -19.46 8.35 9.48
N VAL A 248 -19.59 9.65 9.20
CA VAL A 248 -18.46 10.60 9.23
C VAL A 248 -17.91 10.74 10.65
N ILE A 249 -18.77 10.95 11.63
CA ILE A 249 -18.35 11.08 13.05
C ILE A 249 -17.70 9.79 13.53
N LEU A 250 -18.26 8.63 13.22
CA LEU A 250 -17.69 7.33 13.57
C LEU A 250 -16.29 7.13 12.94
N THR A 251 -16.16 7.48 11.66
CA THR A 251 -14.85 7.37 10.97
C THR A 251 -13.82 8.30 11.61
N LEU A 252 -14.19 9.55 11.88
CA LEU A 252 -13.29 10.49 12.58
C LEU A 252 -12.94 10.02 13.99
N ALA A 253 -13.90 9.49 14.73
CA ALA A 253 -13.67 8.94 16.08
C ALA A 253 -12.69 7.74 16.04
N VAL A 254 -12.88 6.81 15.08
CA VAL A 254 -11.94 5.69 14.87
C VAL A 254 -10.54 6.22 14.58
N ILE A 255 -10.38 7.18 13.68
CA ILE A 255 -9.07 7.76 13.34
C ILE A 255 -8.45 8.47 14.56
N ILE A 256 -9.21 9.26 15.31
CA ILE A 256 -8.72 9.96 16.49
C ILE A 256 -8.25 8.96 17.55
N VAL A 257 -9.03 7.92 17.83
CA VAL A 257 -8.66 6.90 18.83
C VAL A 257 -7.41 6.12 18.39
N LEU A 258 -7.25 5.86 17.08
CA LEU A 258 -6.03 5.26 16.54
C LEU A 258 -4.81 6.16 16.75
N VAL A 259 -4.94 7.46 16.48
CA VAL A 259 -3.87 8.45 16.70
C VAL A 259 -3.50 8.59 18.17
N MET A 260 -4.48 8.47 19.08
CA MET A 260 -4.25 8.52 20.52
C MET A 260 -3.52 7.28 21.07
N ASP A 261 -3.50 6.18 20.31
CA ASP A 261 -2.81 4.92 20.64
C ASP A 261 -3.14 4.33 22.02
N ILE A 262 -4.40 4.48 22.44
CA ILE A 262 -4.88 4.00 23.77
C ILE A 262 -5.21 2.51 23.72
N PHE A 263 -5.71 2.03 22.58
CA PHE A 263 -6.13 0.65 22.38
C PHE A 263 -5.41 0.04 21.17
N PRO A 264 -5.22 -1.31 21.14
CA PRO A 264 -4.70 -1.98 19.96
C PRO A 264 -5.52 -1.61 18.71
N SER A 265 -4.84 -1.28 17.61
CA SER A 265 -5.47 -0.77 16.40
C SER A 265 -6.55 -1.70 15.84
N TYR A 266 -6.35 -3.03 15.92
CA TYR A 266 -7.35 -4.01 15.50
C TYR A 266 -8.65 -3.94 16.34
N TYR A 267 -8.55 -3.67 17.64
CA TYR A 267 -9.74 -3.54 18.51
C TYR A 267 -10.55 -2.29 18.17
N VAL A 268 -9.89 -1.17 17.91
CA VAL A 268 -10.55 0.07 17.49
C VAL A 268 -11.37 -0.16 16.20
N PHE A 269 -10.82 -0.85 15.23
CA PHE A 269 -11.56 -1.21 14.00
C PHE A 269 -12.68 -2.23 14.25
N MET A 270 -12.49 -3.20 15.17
CA MET A 270 -13.58 -4.13 15.56
C MET A 270 -14.79 -3.37 16.10
N VAL A 271 -14.55 -2.44 17.02
CA VAL A 271 -15.63 -1.62 17.60
C VAL A 271 -16.26 -0.72 16.54
N GLY A 272 -15.44 -0.07 15.69
CA GLY A 272 -15.91 0.72 14.56
C GLY A 272 -16.81 -0.08 13.61
N CYS A 273 -16.40 -1.29 13.23
CA CYS A 273 -17.19 -2.21 12.41
C CYS A 273 -18.52 -2.57 13.06
N ALA A 274 -18.49 -2.95 14.34
CA ALA A 274 -19.70 -3.32 15.07
C ALA A 274 -20.72 -2.16 15.09
N LEU A 275 -20.27 -0.96 15.44
CA LEU A 275 -21.13 0.23 15.45
C LEU A 275 -21.61 0.59 14.05
N GLY A 276 -20.72 0.57 13.05
CA GLY A 276 -21.05 0.86 11.66
C GLY A 276 -22.11 -0.09 11.11
N ILE A 277 -21.96 -1.40 11.33
CA ILE A 277 -22.89 -2.41 10.86
C ILE A 277 -24.24 -2.32 11.60
N LEU A 278 -24.23 -2.20 12.93
CA LEU A 278 -25.45 -2.15 13.75
C LEU A 278 -26.34 -0.95 13.40
N VAL A 279 -25.73 0.22 13.15
CA VAL A 279 -26.49 1.44 12.84
C VAL A 279 -26.96 1.48 11.39
N ASN A 280 -26.10 1.03 10.44
CA ASN A 280 -26.45 1.14 9.01
C ASN A 280 -27.31 -0.03 8.52
N TYR A 281 -27.15 -1.24 9.08
CA TYR A 281 -27.76 -2.44 8.55
C TYR A 281 -28.51 -3.23 9.62
N ARG A 282 -29.84 -3.08 9.63
CA ARG A 282 -30.70 -3.75 10.61
C ARG A 282 -31.02 -5.17 10.15
N GLY A 283 -30.97 -6.10 11.09
CA GLY A 283 -31.36 -7.50 10.90
C GLY A 283 -30.20 -8.42 10.53
N LYS A 284 -30.16 -9.58 11.20
CA LYS A 284 -29.08 -10.59 11.12
C LYS A 284 -28.74 -11.01 9.69
N LYS A 285 -29.75 -11.14 8.81
CA LYS A 285 -29.54 -11.59 7.43
C LYS A 285 -28.73 -10.57 6.62
N LEU A 286 -29.08 -9.27 6.75
CA LEU A 286 -28.37 -8.19 6.05
C LEU A 286 -26.97 -7.98 6.61
N GLN A 287 -26.81 -7.98 7.94
CA GLN A 287 -25.50 -7.89 8.59
C GLN A 287 -24.55 -8.98 8.12
N ASN A 288 -25.05 -10.24 8.04
CA ASN A 288 -24.27 -11.36 7.52
C ASN A 288 -23.88 -11.17 6.02
N SER A 289 -24.78 -10.60 5.22
CA SER A 289 -24.50 -10.31 3.80
C SER A 289 -23.35 -9.29 3.67
N ILE A 290 -23.39 -8.22 4.44
CA ILE A 290 -22.35 -7.17 4.47
C ILE A 290 -20.99 -7.75 4.90
N ILE A 291 -20.94 -8.58 5.95
CA ILE A 291 -19.68 -9.21 6.37
C ILE A 291 -19.15 -10.12 5.24
N LYS A 292 -20.02 -10.88 4.58
CA LYS A 292 -19.63 -11.79 3.50
C LYS A 292 -19.13 -11.06 2.25
N SER A 293 -19.69 -9.88 1.92
CA SER A 293 -19.26 -9.12 0.73
C SER A 293 -17.78 -8.65 0.81
N HIS A 294 -17.29 -8.39 2.02
CA HIS A 294 -15.90 -7.96 2.25
C HIS A 294 -14.98 -9.09 2.73
N ALA A 295 -15.52 -10.29 2.99
CA ALA A 295 -14.78 -11.42 3.56
C ALA A 295 -13.61 -11.87 2.67
N ALA A 296 -13.80 -11.92 1.35
CA ALA A 296 -12.76 -12.37 0.43
C ALA A 296 -11.50 -11.50 0.51
N SER A 297 -11.65 -10.18 0.50
CA SER A 297 -10.53 -9.23 0.60
C SER A 297 -9.82 -9.34 1.95
N GLY A 298 -10.57 -9.35 3.04
CA GLY A 298 -10.03 -9.50 4.39
C GLY A 298 -9.29 -10.83 4.59
N LEU A 299 -9.88 -11.95 4.13
CA LEU A 299 -9.29 -13.28 4.24
C LEU A 299 -8.01 -13.42 3.41
N THR A 300 -7.99 -12.91 2.18
CA THR A 300 -6.82 -12.97 1.30
C THR A 300 -5.62 -12.28 1.93
N MET A 301 -5.81 -11.09 2.47
CA MET A 301 -4.74 -10.34 3.11
C MET A 301 -4.28 -10.96 4.43
N ALA A 302 -5.22 -11.36 5.29
CA ALA A 302 -4.90 -11.98 6.57
C ALA A 302 -4.15 -13.31 6.37
N SER A 303 -4.58 -14.16 5.43
CA SER A 303 -3.87 -15.41 5.14
C SER A 303 -2.45 -15.16 4.61
N THR A 304 -2.24 -14.15 3.77
CA THR A 304 -0.89 -13.79 3.32
C THR A 304 0.01 -13.41 4.49
N ILE A 305 -0.47 -12.55 5.40
CA ILE A 305 0.29 -12.12 6.58
C ILE A 305 0.60 -13.31 7.50
N MET A 306 -0.38 -14.18 7.76
CA MET A 306 -0.19 -15.35 8.62
C MET A 306 0.83 -16.33 8.02
N CYS A 307 0.77 -16.59 6.72
CA CYS A 307 1.73 -17.45 6.02
C CYS A 307 3.13 -16.82 5.95
N ALA A 308 3.22 -15.49 5.79
CA ALA A 308 4.49 -14.76 5.92
C ALA A 308 5.04 -14.86 7.35
N GLY A 309 4.20 -14.92 8.37
CA GLY A 309 4.60 -15.21 9.76
C GLY A 309 5.32 -16.56 9.89
N VAL A 310 4.81 -17.62 9.22
CA VAL A 310 5.51 -18.91 9.15
C VAL A 310 6.89 -18.77 8.51
N PHE A 311 6.97 -18.10 7.38
CA PHE A 311 8.24 -17.85 6.68
C PHE A 311 9.24 -17.09 7.56
N LEU A 312 8.82 -16.01 8.21
CA LEU A 312 9.64 -15.22 9.12
C LEU A 312 10.08 -16.07 10.33
N GLY A 313 9.18 -16.86 10.90
CA GLY A 313 9.49 -17.76 12.02
C GLY A 313 10.57 -18.76 11.67
N VAL A 314 10.43 -19.46 10.54
CA VAL A 314 11.42 -20.45 10.08
C VAL A 314 12.78 -19.80 9.81
N LEU A 315 12.84 -18.70 9.07
CA LEU A 315 14.11 -18.09 8.65
C LEU A 315 14.78 -17.28 9.77
N SER A 316 14.03 -16.53 10.55
CA SER A 316 14.59 -15.65 11.58
C SER A 316 14.98 -16.43 12.83
N LYS A 317 14.10 -17.30 13.35
CA LYS A 317 14.33 -18.02 14.60
C LYS A 317 15.33 -19.18 14.48
N SER A 318 15.49 -19.73 13.28
CA SER A 318 16.56 -20.71 13.00
C SER A 318 17.95 -20.08 12.85
N GLY A 319 18.07 -18.73 12.87
CA GLY A 319 19.33 -18.03 12.64
C GLY A 319 19.79 -18.00 11.17
N ILE A 320 19.01 -18.57 10.24
CA ILE A 320 19.34 -18.56 8.81
C ILE A 320 19.54 -17.13 8.29
N MET A 321 18.64 -16.19 8.67
CA MET A 321 18.75 -14.79 8.25
C MET A 321 20.05 -14.15 8.70
N GLU A 322 20.51 -14.46 9.91
CA GLU A 322 21.80 -13.95 10.43
C GLU A 322 22.97 -14.47 9.60
N LYS A 323 22.97 -15.77 9.24
CA LYS A 323 24.02 -16.35 8.41
C LYS A 323 24.03 -15.78 6.99
N MET A 324 22.86 -15.57 6.40
CA MET A 324 22.73 -14.83 5.12
C MET A 324 23.31 -13.43 5.23
N ALA A 325 22.98 -12.70 6.30
CA ALA A 325 23.43 -11.34 6.52
C ALA A 325 24.96 -11.25 6.67
N ILE A 326 25.55 -12.15 7.43
CA ILE A 326 27.03 -12.24 7.58
C ILE A 326 27.69 -12.48 6.22
N MET A 327 27.16 -13.42 5.43
CA MET A 327 27.68 -13.69 4.08
C MET A 327 27.55 -12.49 3.16
N MET A 328 26.42 -11.79 3.15
CA MET A 328 26.24 -10.56 2.37
C MET A 328 27.16 -9.42 2.84
N ALA A 329 27.25 -9.23 4.17
CA ALA A 329 28.09 -8.18 4.76
C ALA A 329 29.58 -8.36 4.44
N SER A 330 30.04 -9.61 4.26
CA SER A 330 31.44 -9.87 3.87
C SER A 330 31.78 -9.36 2.47
N VAL A 331 30.79 -9.13 1.61
CA VAL A 331 30.97 -8.64 0.22
C VAL A 331 30.70 -7.14 0.13
N ILE A 332 29.92 -6.57 1.06
CA ILE A 332 29.57 -5.14 1.08
C ILE A 332 30.70 -4.37 1.79
N PRO A 333 31.30 -3.34 1.13
CA PRO A 333 32.27 -2.48 1.83
C PRO A 333 31.64 -1.84 3.08
N ALA A 334 32.36 -1.83 4.18
CA ALA A 334 31.86 -1.27 5.45
C ALA A 334 31.43 0.22 5.33
N SER A 335 32.09 0.97 4.43
CA SER A 335 31.72 2.34 4.11
C SER A 335 30.33 2.47 3.45
N MET A 336 29.86 1.42 2.76
CA MET A 336 28.54 1.41 2.10
C MET A 336 27.45 0.84 3.00
N GLY A 337 27.79 -0.04 3.94
CA GLY A 337 26.80 -0.73 4.77
C GLY A 337 25.92 0.22 5.59
N LYS A 338 26.50 1.30 6.11
CA LYS A 338 25.75 2.33 6.85
C LYS A 338 24.71 3.07 5.98
N PHE A 339 24.97 3.19 4.69
CA PHE A 339 24.06 3.88 3.75
C PHE A 339 22.95 2.97 3.20
N LEU A 340 22.78 1.77 3.75
CA LEU A 340 21.78 0.81 3.28
C LEU A 340 20.35 1.40 3.19
N PRO A 341 19.85 2.20 4.16
CA PRO A 341 18.54 2.84 4.03
C PRO A 341 18.46 3.79 2.84
N VAL A 342 19.53 4.52 2.55
CA VAL A 342 19.60 5.45 1.41
C VAL A 342 19.65 4.68 0.09
N ILE A 343 20.49 3.66 0.01
CA ILE A 343 20.64 2.83 -1.21
C ILE A 343 19.30 2.18 -1.58
N ILE A 344 18.64 1.56 -0.59
CA ILE A 344 17.34 0.91 -0.86
C ILE A 344 16.26 1.95 -1.13
N GLY A 345 16.28 3.11 -0.48
CA GLY A 345 15.37 4.22 -0.77
C GLY A 345 15.45 4.68 -2.22
N VAL A 346 16.68 4.88 -2.75
CA VAL A 346 16.90 5.23 -4.16
C VAL A 346 16.41 4.15 -5.10
N LEU A 347 16.64 2.88 -4.78
CA LEU A 347 16.27 1.73 -5.60
C LEU A 347 14.79 1.33 -5.47
N SER A 348 14.07 1.85 -4.48
CA SER A 348 12.70 1.43 -4.16
C SER A 348 11.72 1.57 -5.32
N VAL A 349 11.77 2.65 -6.10
CA VAL A 349 10.90 2.86 -7.26
C VAL A 349 11.24 1.93 -8.41
N PRO A 350 12.50 1.78 -8.86
CA PRO A 350 12.88 0.75 -9.83
C PRO A 350 12.49 -0.67 -9.39
N LEU A 351 12.73 -1.03 -8.13
CA LEU A 351 12.40 -2.34 -7.59
C LEU A 351 10.88 -2.59 -7.51
N ALA A 352 10.07 -1.54 -7.30
CA ALA A 352 8.63 -1.68 -7.31
C ALA A 352 8.05 -2.10 -8.67
N LEU A 353 8.78 -1.90 -9.78
CA LEU A 353 8.39 -2.42 -11.09
C LEU A 353 8.66 -3.91 -11.24
N LEU A 354 9.56 -4.47 -10.43
CA LEU A 354 9.98 -5.88 -10.48
C LEU A 354 9.31 -6.71 -9.40
N PHE A 355 9.13 -6.17 -8.21
CA PHE A 355 8.60 -6.86 -7.04
C PHE A 355 7.17 -6.40 -6.73
N ASP A 356 6.28 -7.37 -6.50
CA ASP A 356 5.00 -7.09 -5.85
C ASP A 356 5.22 -6.65 -4.39
N THR A 357 4.14 -6.22 -3.73
CA THR A 357 4.23 -5.69 -2.37
C THR A 357 4.65 -6.77 -1.36
N ASP A 358 4.20 -8.00 -1.54
CA ASP A 358 4.47 -9.11 -0.62
C ASP A 358 5.92 -9.57 -0.73
N SER A 359 6.43 -9.80 -1.94
CA SER A 359 7.85 -10.15 -2.18
C SER A 359 8.79 -9.06 -1.69
N TYR A 360 8.42 -7.79 -1.87
CA TYR A 360 9.24 -6.66 -1.46
C TYR A 360 9.37 -6.56 0.06
N PHE A 361 8.25 -6.64 0.80
CA PHE A 361 8.28 -6.47 2.25
C PHE A 361 8.56 -7.77 3.00
N TYR A 362 8.02 -8.92 2.59
CA TYR A 362 8.27 -10.17 3.30
C TYR A 362 9.51 -10.92 2.79
N GLY A 363 9.86 -10.74 1.50
CA GLY A 363 11.06 -11.36 0.94
C GLY A 363 12.32 -10.54 1.15
N LEU A 364 12.32 -9.27 0.77
CA LEU A 364 13.53 -8.44 0.73
C LEU A 364 13.82 -7.73 2.06
N LEU A 365 12.82 -7.12 2.72
CA LEU A 365 13.02 -6.31 3.92
C LEU A 365 13.68 -7.09 5.07
N PRO A 366 13.28 -8.33 5.43
CA PRO A 366 13.94 -9.06 6.53
C PRO A 366 15.42 -9.31 6.28
N VAL A 367 15.79 -9.60 5.03
CA VAL A 367 17.18 -9.79 4.63
C VAL A 367 17.98 -8.49 4.78
N LEU A 368 17.41 -7.37 4.31
CA LEU A 368 18.07 -6.06 4.44
C LEU A 368 18.21 -5.61 5.89
N ILE A 369 17.23 -5.90 6.75
CA ILE A 369 17.31 -5.66 8.20
C ILE A 369 18.47 -6.46 8.79
N SER A 370 18.57 -7.76 8.46
CA SER A 370 19.63 -8.61 8.97
C SER A 370 21.02 -8.16 8.51
N VAL A 371 21.14 -7.71 7.25
CA VAL A 371 22.39 -7.11 6.73
C VAL A 371 22.69 -5.78 7.43
N GLY A 372 21.71 -4.90 7.56
CA GLY A 372 21.85 -3.61 8.22
C GLY A 372 22.32 -3.73 9.68
N ASN A 373 21.83 -4.73 10.39
CA ASN A 373 22.26 -5.03 11.76
C ASN A 373 23.77 -5.32 11.85
N GLN A 374 24.39 -5.93 10.82
CA GLN A 374 25.84 -6.18 10.78
C GLN A 374 26.65 -4.86 10.68
N PHE A 375 26.03 -3.80 10.22
CA PHE A 375 26.62 -2.46 10.10
C PHE A 375 26.12 -1.47 11.16
N GLY A 376 25.31 -1.93 12.12
CA GLY A 376 24.76 -1.10 13.20
C GLY A 376 23.63 -0.18 12.74
N VAL A 377 22.99 -0.46 11.61
CA VAL A 377 21.85 0.32 11.09
C VAL A 377 20.58 -0.09 11.82
N ASN A 378 19.81 0.91 12.27
CA ASN A 378 18.51 0.64 12.90
C ASN A 378 17.51 0.04 11.89
N PRO A 379 16.92 -1.14 12.21
CA PRO A 379 15.91 -1.78 11.36
C PRO A 379 14.74 -0.88 10.93
N ALA A 380 14.29 0.00 11.82
CA ALA A 380 13.20 0.91 11.52
C ALA A 380 13.53 1.88 10.38
N HIS A 381 14.77 2.37 10.28
CA HIS A 381 15.17 3.29 9.22
C HIS A 381 15.19 2.62 7.84
N ILE A 382 15.58 1.33 7.77
CA ILE A 382 15.50 0.54 6.54
C ILE A 382 14.03 0.35 6.13
N ALA A 383 13.18 -0.05 7.08
CA ALA A 383 11.77 -0.27 6.84
C ALA A 383 11.06 1.03 6.41
N ILE A 384 11.31 2.15 7.08
CA ILE A 384 10.73 3.45 6.74
C ILE A 384 11.17 3.91 5.36
N ALA A 385 12.47 3.80 5.03
CA ALA A 385 12.95 4.14 3.69
C ALA A 385 12.26 3.30 2.61
N MET A 386 12.10 1.99 2.86
CA MET A 386 11.40 1.09 1.95
C MET A 386 9.92 1.43 1.82
N VAL A 387 9.22 1.71 2.92
CA VAL A 387 7.79 2.06 2.91
C VAL A 387 7.56 3.38 2.18
N VAL A 388 8.26 4.44 2.59
CA VAL A 388 8.07 5.79 2.06
C VAL A 388 8.41 5.86 0.57
N CYS A 389 9.57 5.34 0.18
CA CYS A 389 10.05 5.47 -1.20
C CYS A 389 9.29 4.55 -2.18
N ARG A 390 9.02 3.30 -1.80
CA ARG A 390 8.30 2.37 -2.66
C ARG A 390 6.86 2.79 -2.92
N ASN A 391 6.19 3.39 -1.92
CA ASN A 391 4.81 3.80 -2.07
C ASN A 391 4.58 4.80 -3.21
N CYS A 392 5.58 5.59 -3.56
CA CYS A 392 5.52 6.45 -4.73
C CYS A 392 5.27 5.68 -6.03
N ALA A 393 5.68 4.40 -6.12
CA ALA A 393 5.56 3.58 -7.32
C ALA A 393 4.55 2.43 -7.22
N THR A 394 3.83 2.28 -6.12
CA THR A 394 2.93 1.13 -5.90
C THR A 394 1.90 0.99 -7.03
N PHE A 395 1.31 2.09 -7.48
CA PHE A 395 0.22 2.09 -8.46
C PHE A 395 0.65 2.42 -9.90
N ILE A 396 1.96 2.45 -10.16
CA ILE A 396 2.51 2.45 -11.52
C ILE A 396 3.13 1.09 -11.88
N SER A 397 3.21 0.20 -10.90
CA SER A 397 3.86 -1.10 -11.03
C SER A 397 3.04 -2.05 -11.90
N PRO A 398 3.66 -2.74 -12.89
CA PRO A 398 2.99 -3.72 -13.72
C PRO A 398 2.65 -5.02 -12.97
N VAL A 399 3.21 -5.22 -11.78
CA VAL A 399 2.92 -6.39 -10.93
C VAL A 399 1.84 -6.09 -9.88
N ALA A 400 1.29 -4.86 -9.84
CA ALA A 400 0.20 -4.49 -8.95
C ALA A 400 -1.17 -4.60 -9.69
N PRO A 401 -2.09 -5.48 -9.27
CA PRO A 401 -3.38 -5.67 -9.96
C PRO A 401 -4.21 -4.40 -10.06
N ALA A 402 -4.18 -3.54 -9.03
CA ALA A 402 -4.91 -2.28 -9.04
C ALA A 402 -4.47 -1.33 -10.16
N THR A 403 -3.21 -1.39 -10.60
CA THR A 403 -2.71 -0.60 -11.73
C THR A 403 -3.52 -0.86 -13.00
N TYR A 404 -3.79 -2.15 -13.29
CA TYR A 404 -4.57 -2.54 -14.48
C TYR A 404 -6.01 -2.05 -14.43
N LEU A 405 -6.61 -2.02 -13.25
CA LEU A 405 -7.94 -1.44 -13.08
C LEU A 405 -7.90 0.07 -13.36
N GLY A 406 -6.93 0.79 -12.80
CA GLY A 406 -6.78 2.23 -13.00
C GLY A 406 -6.59 2.59 -14.48
N ILE A 407 -5.64 1.95 -15.17
CA ILE A 407 -5.38 2.21 -16.59
C ILE A 407 -6.56 1.80 -17.48
N GLY A 408 -7.23 0.68 -17.15
CA GLY A 408 -8.43 0.22 -17.86
C GLY A 408 -9.57 1.24 -17.79
N LEU A 409 -9.87 1.77 -16.58
CA LEU A 409 -10.89 2.81 -16.38
C LEU A 409 -10.55 4.12 -17.10
N ALA A 410 -9.27 4.50 -17.12
CA ALA A 410 -8.81 5.71 -17.80
C ALA A 410 -8.67 5.54 -19.32
N GLY A 411 -8.64 4.29 -19.83
CA GLY A 411 -8.37 3.96 -21.22
C GLY A 411 -6.94 4.35 -21.63
N VAL A 412 -5.95 4.01 -20.80
CA VAL A 412 -4.52 4.26 -21.02
C VAL A 412 -3.77 2.92 -21.06
N GLU A 413 -2.78 2.77 -21.95
CA GLU A 413 -1.96 1.58 -21.98
C GLU A 413 -0.95 1.57 -20.81
N ILE A 414 -0.63 0.37 -20.30
CA ILE A 414 0.34 0.21 -19.19
C ILE A 414 1.71 0.81 -19.52
N LYS A 415 2.16 0.67 -20.76
CA LYS A 415 3.42 1.23 -21.24
C LYS A 415 3.44 2.76 -21.13
N ASP A 416 2.36 3.41 -21.53
CA ASP A 416 2.25 4.88 -21.52
C ASP A 416 2.10 5.39 -20.10
N HIS A 417 1.34 4.69 -19.26
CA HIS A 417 1.22 4.99 -17.83
C HIS A 417 2.58 4.94 -17.14
N ILE A 418 3.34 3.86 -17.29
CA ILE A 418 4.67 3.73 -16.70
C ILE A 418 5.60 4.82 -17.25
N LYS A 419 5.66 4.99 -18.56
CA LYS A 419 6.53 5.99 -19.20
C LYS A 419 6.23 7.42 -18.71
N TYR A 420 4.96 7.75 -18.51
CA TYR A 420 4.54 9.08 -18.07
C TYR A 420 4.80 9.30 -16.58
N CYS A 421 4.59 8.29 -15.77
CA CYS A 421 4.62 8.42 -14.31
C CYS A 421 5.99 8.12 -13.69
N PHE A 422 6.79 7.21 -14.26
CA PHE A 422 7.98 6.65 -13.63
C PHE A 422 8.98 7.73 -13.17
N GLY A 423 9.41 8.59 -14.08
CA GLY A 423 10.41 9.63 -13.76
C GLY A 423 9.92 10.60 -12.69
N TRP A 424 8.64 10.97 -12.75
CA TRP A 424 8.04 11.85 -11.75
C TRP A 424 7.94 11.17 -10.38
N GLN A 425 7.44 9.95 -10.32
CA GLN A 425 7.30 9.20 -9.07
C GLN A 425 8.66 8.90 -8.44
N TRP A 426 9.67 8.60 -9.26
CA TRP A 426 11.02 8.41 -8.76
C TRP A 426 11.59 9.73 -8.19
N GLY A 427 11.36 10.85 -8.87
CA GLY A 427 11.72 12.18 -8.36
C GLY A 427 11.05 12.51 -7.03
N VAL A 428 9.74 12.26 -6.90
CA VAL A 428 8.98 12.42 -5.64
C VAL A 428 9.57 11.52 -4.54
N SER A 429 9.88 10.26 -4.86
CA SER A 429 10.52 9.32 -3.94
C SER A 429 11.87 9.82 -3.44
N LEU A 430 12.72 10.35 -4.32
CA LEU A 430 14.01 10.91 -3.94
C LEU A 430 13.87 12.17 -3.06
N ILE A 431 12.88 13.02 -3.34
CA ILE A 431 12.57 14.17 -2.47
C ILE A 431 12.11 13.69 -1.08
N CYS A 432 11.25 12.67 -1.03
CA CYS A 432 10.84 12.04 0.23
C CYS A 432 12.04 11.46 0.99
N LEU A 433 12.95 10.76 0.31
CA LEU A 433 14.15 10.21 0.91
C LEU A 433 15.03 11.30 1.52
N VAL A 434 15.31 12.38 0.77
CA VAL A 434 16.09 13.52 1.25
C VAL A 434 15.40 14.22 2.42
N ALA A 435 14.08 14.42 2.34
CA ALA A 435 13.31 14.99 3.44
C ALA A 435 13.37 14.09 4.69
N GLY A 436 13.28 12.76 4.51
CA GLY A 436 13.40 11.80 5.61
C GLY A 436 14.77 11.87 6.32
N LEU A 437 15.84 12.08 5.55
CA LEU A 437 17.19 12.29 6.10
C LEU A 437 17.29 13.61 6.85
N ILE A 438 16.76 14.70 6.30
CA ILE A 438 16.79 16.04 6.93
C ILE A 438 15.99 16.04 8.23
N LEU A 439 14.83 15.39 8.24
CA LEU A 439 13.95 15.31 9.41
C LEU A 439 14.41 14.26 10.44
N GLY A 440 15.47 13.49 10.16
CA GLY A 440 15.97 12.43 11.04
C GLY A 440 15.06 11.20 11.15
N VAL A 441 14.04 11.11 10.30
CA VAL A 441 13.13 9.94 10.23
C VAL A 441 13.83 8.74 9.58
N ILE A 442 14.76 9.01 8.68
CA ILE A 442 15.68 8.04 8.07
C ILE A 442 17.09 8.50 8.44
N SER A 443 17.92 7.59 8.95
CA SER A 443 19.34 7.87 9.24
C SER A 443 20.22 6.70 8.79
N PHE A 444 21.51 6.93 8.75
CA PHE A 444 22.57 5.98 8.39
C PHE A 444 23.59 5.82 9.52
#